data_4038494475af75449ebc240445c383e8
#
_entry.id   4038494475af75449ebc240445c383e8
#
_cell.length_a   1.000
_cell.length_b   1.000
_cell.length_c   1.000
_cell.angle_alpha   90.00
_cell.angle_beta   90.00
_cell.angle_gamma   90.00
#
_symmetry.space_group_name_H-M   'P 1'
#
loop_
_entity.id
_entity.type
_entity.pdbx_description
1 polymer ?
#
loop_
_entity_poly.entity_id
_entity_poly.type
_entity_poly.pdbx_seq_one_letter_code
_entity_poly.pdbx_strand_id
1 'polypeptide(L)'
;MFVLTVEADLHINESRSLKAKRQVIRPIVEGARHRFGVSAAEVGYQDQWQRALLGFAVVAGTASHAEEVIDAVDRFVWSRPDVEILSMDRKWLE
;
A
#
# COMPACT_ATOMS: atom_id res chain seq x y z
N MET A 1 -17.13 13.52 -6.94
CA MET A 1 -16.32 12.66 -6.05
C MET A 1 -15.33 11.87 -6.89
N PHE A 2 -14.09 11.83 -6.47
CA PHE A 2 -13.06 11.06 -7.14
C PHE A 2 -12.52 9.99 -6.19
N VAL A 3 -12.33 8.77 -6.69
CA VAL A 3 -11.77 7.66 -5.93
C VAL A 3 -10.60 7.09 -6.70
N LEU A 4 -9.41 7.19 -6.13
CA LEU A 4 -8.19 6.65 -6.72
C LEU A 4 -7.63 5.58 -5.81
N THR A 5 -7.27 4.44 -6.41
CA THR A 5 -6.66 3.33 -5.68
C THR A 5 -5.26 3.06 -6.21
N VAL A 6 -4.44 2.44 -5.37
CA VAL A 6 -3.18 1.84 -5.78
C VAL A 6 -3.02 0.50 -5.09
N GLU A 7 -2.58 -0.50 -5.85
CA GLU A 7 -2.20 -1.80 -5.32
C GLU A 7 -0.69 -1.96 -5.42
N ALA A 8 -0.07 -2.21 -4.27
CA ALA A 8 1.37 -2.43 -4.17
C ALA A 8 1.63 -3.92 -4.02
N ASP A 9 2.29 -4.51 -5.01
CA ASP A 9 2.70 -5.91 -4.99
C ASP A 9 4.13 -5.96 -4.44
N LEU A 10 4.29 -6.57 -3.28
CA LEU A 10 5.54 -6.53 -2.52
C LEU A 10 6.14 -7.91 -2.33
N HIS A 11 7.46 -7.97 -2.35
CA HIS A 11 8.23 -9.14 -1.96
C HIS A 11 9.00 -8.84 -0.68
N ILE A 12 8.96 -9.76 0.29
CA ILE A 12 9.60 -9.62 1.60
C ILE A 12 10.62 -10.75 1.75
N ASN A 13 11.88 -10.48 1.44
CA ASN A 13 12.95 -11.48 1.30
C ASN A 13 13.19 -12.31 2.56
N GLU A 14 13.19 -11.67 3.71
CA GLU A 14 13.61 -12.31 4.96
C GLU A 14 12.46 -12.90 5.76
N SER A 15 11.24 -12.86 5.24
CA SER A 15 10.07 -13.33 5.96
C SER A 15 9.99 -14.86 5.94
N ARG A 16 9.89 -15.47 7.11
CA ARG A 16 9.82 -16.92 7.28
C ARG A 16 8.56 -17.39 8.01
N SER A 17 7.57 -16.51 8.13
CA SER A 17 6.28 -16.81 8.74
C SER A 17 5.30 -15.71 8.43
N LEU A 18 4.01 -15.98 8.64
CA LEU A 18 2.98 -14.94 8.54
C LEU A 18 3.18 -13.87 9.61
N LYS A 19 3.64 -14.27 10.80
CA LYS A 19 3.94 -13.32 11.87
C LYS A 19 5.05 -12.35 11.46
N ALA A 20 6.14 -12.87 10.87
CA ALA A 20 7.24 -12.04 10.39
C ALA A 20 6.78 -11.09 9.28
N LYS A 21 5.95 -11.58 8.35
CA LYS A 21 5.38 -10.72 7.31
C LYS A 21 4.55 -9.58 7.90
N ARG A 22 3.69 -9.88 8.87
CA ARG A 22 2.86 -8.86 9.51
C ARG A 22 3.69 -7.77 10.20
N GLN A 23 4.83 -8.14 10.78
CA GLN A 23 5.72 -7.16 11.40
C GLN A 23 6.30 -6.18 10.39
N VAL A 24 6.43 -6.59 9.12
CA VAL A 24 6.91 -5.72 8.04
C VAL A 24 5.78 -4.89 7.44
N ILE A 25 4.64 -5.50 7.12
CA ILE A 25 3.59 -4.79 6.37
C ILE A 25 2.68 -3.95 7.25
N ARG A 26 2.49 -4.31 8.53
CA ARG A 26 1.60 -3.55 9.41
C ARG A 26 2.04 -2.08 9.57
N PRO A 27 3.32 -1.76 9.78
CA PRO A 27 3.74 -0.37 9.81
C PRO A 27 3.48 0.39 8.52
N ILE A 28 3.51 -0.29 7.37
CA ILE A 28 3.21 0.33 6.08
C ILE A 28 1.72 0.66 6.00
N VAL A 29 0.86 -0.32 6.30
CA VAL A 29 -0.59 -0.15 6.24
C VAL A 29 -1.05 0.93 7.23
N GLU A 30 -0.65 0.80 8.49
CA GLU A 30 -1.05 1.75 9.53
C GLU A 30 -0.40 3.12 9.34
N GLY A 31 0.85 3.16 8.90
CA GLY A 31 1.54 4.41 8.59
C GLY A 31 0.84 5.19 7.48
N ALA A 32 0.39 4.50 6.43
CA ALA A 32 -0.34 5.14 5.35
C ALA A 32 -1.68 5.69 5.82
N ARG A 33 -2.42 4.92 6.62
CA ARG A 33 -3.69 5.38 7.20
C ARG A 33 -3.49 6.64 8.03
N HIS A 34 -2.48 6.61 8.88
CA HIS A 34 -2.25 7.68 9.85
C HIS A 34 -1.73 8.95 9.18
N ARG A 35 -0.79 8.81 8.25
CA ARG A 35 -0.14 9.98 7.62
C ARG A 35 -0.97 10.62 6.53
N PHE A 36 -1.69 9.82 5.75
CA PHE A 36 -2.32 10.29 4.52
C PHE A 36 -3.84 10.19 4.55
N GLY A 37 -4.41 9.61 5.59
CA GLY A 37 -5.87 9.49 5.70
C GLY A 37 -6.49 8.57 4.66
N VAL A 38 -5.73 7.64 4.11
CA VAL A 38 -6.24 6.69 3.13
C VAL A 38 -6.81 5.46 3.83
N SER A 39 -7.71 4.75 3.15
CA SER A 39 -8.05 3.38 3.50
C SER A 39 -6.94 2.48 3.02
N ALA A 40 -6.50 1.53 3.85
CA ALA A 40 -5.40 0.65 3.52
C ALA A 40 -5.62 -0.73 4.14
N ALA A 41 -5.24 -1.77 3.39
CA ALA A 41 -5.34 -3.15 3.86
C ALA A 41 -4.44 -4.06 3.04
N GLU A 42 -4.10 -5.22 3.60
CA GLU A 42 -3.58 -6.32 2.79
C GLU A 42 -4.75 -6.95 2.05
N VAL A 43 -4.68 -7.05 0.72
CA VAL A 43 -5.79 -7.46 -0.13
C VAL A 43 -5.49 -8.71 -0.97
N GLY A 44 -4.29 -9.25 -0.90
CA GLY A 44 -3.94 -10.47 -1.60
C GLY A 44 -2.68 -11.12 -1.04
N TYR A 45 -2.44 -12.35 -1.46
CA TYR A 45 -1.32 -13.18 -1.02
C TYR A 45 -1.27 -13.39 0.50
N GLN A 46 -2.42 -13.40 1.14
CA GLN A 46 -2.52 -13.37 2.60
C GLN A 46 -1.87 -14.57 3.27
N ASP A 47 -1.85 -15.72 2.60
CA ASP A 47 -1.26 -16.95 3.14
C ASP A 47 0.22 -17.13 2.77
N GLN A 48 0.79 -16.24 2.00
CA GLN A 48 2.19 -16.33 1.59
C GLN A 48 3.09 -15.54 2.54
N TRP A 49 4.25 -16.11 2.87
CA TRP A 49 5.16 -15.51 3.83
C TRP A 49 5.98 -14.37 3.24
N GLN A 50 6.31 -14.46 1.95
CA GLN A 50 7.23 -13.55 1.28
C GLN A 50 6.57 -12.68 0.21
N ARG A 51 5.25 -12.66 0.20
CA ARG A 51 4.49 -11.87 -0.76
C ARG A 51 3.34 -11.16 -0.06
N ALA A 52 3.10 -9.92 -0.43
CA ALA A 52 1.95 -9.17 0.06
C ALA A 52 1.41 -8.29 -1.06
N LEU A 53 0.09 -8.20 -1.15
CA LEU A 53 -0.58 -7.23 -2.00
C LEU A 53 -1.30 -6.25 -1.08
N LEU A 54 -0.85 -5.00 -1.06
CA LEU A 54 -1.45 -3.95 -0.24
C LEU A 54 -2.31 -3.05 -1.11
N GLY A 55 -3.53 -2.78 -0.66
CA GLY A 55 -4.42 -1.86 -1.34
C GLY A 55 -4.56 -0.56 -0.56
N PHE A 56 -4.55 0.56 -1.27
CA PHE A 56 -4.76 1.89 -0.72
C PHE A 56 -5.81 2.61 -1.54
N ALA A 57 -6.68 3.36 -0.89
CA ALA A 57 -7.74 4.09 -1.58
C ALA A 57 -7.93 5.45 -0.95
N VAL A 58 -8.16 6.47 -1.80
CA VAL A 58 -8.47 7.83 -1.36
C VAL A 58 -9.76 8.30 -2.03
N VAL A 59 -10.56 9.02 -1.26
CA VAL A 59 -11.72 9.75 -1.75
C VAL A 59 -11.37 11.24 -1.70
N ALA A 60 -11.59 11.97 -2.78
CA ALA A 60 -11.27 13.39 -2.84
C ALA A 60 -12.32 14.17 -3.65
N GLY A 61 -12.38 15.47 -3.40
CA GLY A 61 -13.27 16.36 -4.13
C GLY A 61 -12.70 16.79 -5.49
N THR A 62 -11.40 16.61 -5.74
CA THR A 62 -10.77 16.90 -7.03
C THR A 62 -9.84 15.75 -7.41
N ALA A 63 -9.68 15.55 -8.72
CA ALA A 63 -8.76 14.53 -9.22
C ALA A 63 -7.32 14.84 -8.84
N SER A 64 -6.90 16.11 -8.91
CA SER A 64 -5.53 16.48 -8.57
C SER A 64 -5.21 16.22 -7.11
N HIS A 65 -6.14 16.43 -6.19
CA HIS A 65 -5.92 16.12 -4.79
C HIS A 65 -5.79 14.61 -4.56
N ALA A 66 -6.63 13.82 -5.21
CA ALA A 66 -6.51 12.36 -5.14
C ALA A 66 -5.13 11.89 -5.61
N GLU A 67 -4.64 12.47 -6.73
CA GLU A 67 -3.31 12.13 -7.24
C GLU A 67 -2.20 12.54 -6.28
N GLU A 68 -2.29 13.72 -5.66
CA GLU A 68 -1.30 14.17 -4.68
C GLU A 68 -1.22 13.20 -3.49
N VAL A 69 -2.36 12.74 -3.00
CA VAL A 69 -2.40 11.80 -1.87
C VAL A 69 -1.77 10.46 -2.26
N ILE A 70 -2.15 9.91 -3.41
CA ILE A 70 -1.61 8.63 -3.86
C ILE A 70 -0.12 8.76 -4.23
N ASP A 71 0.33 9.89 -4.75
CA ASP A 71 1.77 10.15 -4.96
C ASP A 71 2.53 10.08 -3.62
N ALA A 72 1.94 10.63 -2.55
CA ALA A 72 2.56 10.57 -1.23
C ALA A 72 2.60 9.14 -0.68
N VAL A 73 1.54 8.37 -0.88
CA VAL A 73 1.51 6.94 -0.51
C VAL A 73 2.59 6.17 -1.27
N ASP A 74 2.69 6.40 -2.57
CA ASP A 74 3.69 5.77 -3.44
C ASP A 74 5.11 6.03 -2.91
N ARG A 75 5.45 7.29 -2.65
CA ARG A 75 6.77 7.66 -2.10
C ARG A 75 7.01 7.00 -0.75
N PHE A 76 5.99 6.91 0.09
CA PHE A 76 6.09 6.29 1.41
C PHE A 76 6.42 4.80 1.29
N VAL A 77 5.74 4.08 0.39
CA VAL A 77 6.00 2.64 0.17
C VAL A 77 7.41 2.44 -0.39
N TRP A 78 7.82 3.27 -1.37
CA TRP A 78 9.17 3.20 -1.95
C TRP A 78 10.28 3.50 -0.94
N SER A 79 9.97 4.22 0.13
CA SER A 79 10.95 4.54 1.18
C SER A 79 11.23 3.38 2.13
N ARG A 80 10.47 2.29 2.04
CA ARG A 80 10.60 1.15 2.97
C ARG A 80 11.72 0.21 2.50
N PRO A 81 12.82 0.08 3.27
CA PRO A 81 13.96 -0.74 2.84
C PRO A 81 13.73 -2.24 3.00
N ASP A 82 12.74 -2.66 3.78
CA ASP A 82 12.48 -4.06 4.11
C ASP A 82 11.53 -4.76 3.13
N VAL A 83 11.11 -4.06 2.08
CA VAL A 83 10.28 -4.65 1.02
C VAL A 83 10.88 -4.33 -0.36
N GLU A 84 10.66 -5.26 -1.30
CA GLU A 84 10.92 -5.03 -2.72
C GLU A 84 9.59 -4.80 -3.41
N ILE A 85 9.48 -3.69 -4.14
CA ILE A 85 8.25 -3.37 -4.86
C ILE A 85 8.31 -4.03 -6.24
N LEU A 86 7.37 -4.95 -6.49
CA LEU A 86 7.26 -5.64 -7.77
C LEU A 86 6.39 -4.84 -8.74
N SER A 87 5.33 -4.21 -8.23
CA SER A 87 4.49 -3.31 -9.05
C SER A 87 3.69 -2.37 -8.15
N MET A 88 3.28 -1.24 -8.75
CA MET A 88 2.40 -0.24 -8.13
C MET A 88 1.37 0.13 -9.18
N ASP A 89 0.16 -0.42 -9.07
CA ASP A 89 -0.89 -0.24 -10.08
C ASP A 89 -1.98 0.68 -9.57
N ARG A 90 -2.20 1.78 -10.28
CA ARG A 90 -3.25 2.76 -9.95
C ARG A 90 -4.49 2.52 -10.78
N LYS A 91 -5.65 2.80 -10.18
CA LYS A 91 -6.92 2.69 -10.87
C LYS A 91 -7.90 3.74 -10.35
N TRP A 92 -8.49 4.47 -11.26
CA TRP A 92 -9.63 5.34 -10.94
C TRP A 92 -10.88 4.47 -10.85
N LEU A 93 -11.56 4.53 -9.72
CA LEU A 93 -12.86 3.89 -9.54
C LEU A 93 -14.00 4.87 -9.83
N GLU A 94 -13.71 6.14 -9.64
CA GLU A 94 -14.68 7.19 -9.91
C GLU A 94 -14.02 8.53 -10.18
#